data_e562b3ea7cbaff85ccf381c6d59c8f5f
#
_entry.id   e562b3ea7cbaff85ccf381c6d59c8f5f
#
_cell.length_a   1.000
_cell.length_b   1.000
_cell.length_c   1.000
_cell.angle_alpha   90.00
_cell.angle_beta   90.00
_cell.angle_gamma   90.00
#
_symmetry.space_group_name_H-M   'P 1'
#
loop_
_entity.id
_entity.type
_entity.pdbx_description
1 polymer ?
#
loop_
_entity_poly.entity_id
_entity_poly.type
_entity_poly.pdbx_seq_one_letter_code
_entity_poly.pdbx_strand_id
1 'polypeptide(L)'
;MTQEEALKYMAQAGALEKGHFLMKSGRHADLFLQCAHLIEHADITGVLCQALAERCRDCGCDLVIAPALGGIIFGYEVSRALGKRFIYCERKDK
;
A
#
# COMPACT_ATOMS: atom_id res chain seq x y z
N MET A 1 -14.15 0.15 -4.91
CA MET A 1 -13.54 -1.17 -4.68
C MET A 1 -13.85 -1.64 -3.27
N THR A 2 -14.29 -2.86 -3.14
CA THR A 2 -14.58 -3.45 -1.83
C THR A 2 -13.33 -4.11 -1.26
N GLN A 3 -13.37 -4.42 0.02
CA GLN A 3 -12.28 -5.14 0.67
C GLN A 3 -12.04 -6.50 0.00
N GLU A 4 -13.11 -7.15 -0.38
CA GLU A 4 -13.03 -8.44 -1.08
C GLU A 4 -12.28 -8.34 -2.39
N GLU A 5 -12.58 -7.31 -3.16
CA GLU A 5 -11.92 -7.08 -4.43
C GLU A 5 -10.44 -6.76 -4.24
N ALA A 6 -10.13 -5.94 -3.23
CA ALA A 6 -8.75 -5.60 -2.94
C ALA A 6 -7.94 -6.84 -2.56
N LEU A 7 -8.52 -7.71 -1.73
CA LEU A 7 -7.84 -8.93 -1.34
C LEU A 7 -7.61 -9.86 -2.54
N LYS A 8 -8.54 -9.86 -3.47
CA LYS A 8 -8.40 -10.65 -4.69
C LYS A 8 -7.19 -10.20 -5.51
N TYR A 9 -7.05 -8.88 -5.68
CA TYR A 9 -5.91 -8.34 -6.41
C TYR A 9 -4.60 -8.66 -5.71
N MET A 10 -4.58 -8.54 -4.39
CA MET A 10 -3.39 -8.86 -3.62
C MET A 10 -3.01 -10.33 -3.74
N ALA A 11 -4.02 -11.21 -3.76
CA ALA A 11 -3.78 -12.63 -3.93
C ALA A 11 -3.24 -12.94 -5.33
N GLN A 12 -3.76 -12.26 -6.35
CA GLN A 12 -3.29 -12.44 -7.72
C GLN A 12 -1.82 -12.09 -7.85
N ALA A 13 -1.38 -11.10 -7.12
CA ALA A 13 0.03 -10.68 -7.13
C ALA A 13 0.92 -11.60 -6.31
N GLY A 14 0.32 -12.58 -5.60
CA GLY A 14 1.09 -13.44 -4.73
C GLY A 14 1.54 -12.74 -3.46
N ALA A 15 0.88 -11.66 -3.10
CA ALA A 15 1.29 -10.83 -1.96
C ALA A 15 0.70 -11.30 -0.63
N LEU A 16 -0.38 -12.08 -0.68
CA LEU A 16 -1.02 -12.56 0.54
C LEU A 16 -0.48 -13.94 0.90
N GLU A 17 -0.01 -14.08 2.12
CA GLU A 17 0.50 -15.35 2.62
C GLU A 17 -0.30 -15.77 3.84
N LYS A 18 -0.74 -17.01 3.84
CA LYS A 18 -1.44 -17.59 4.97
C LYS A 18 -0.47 -18.41 5.80
N GLY A 19 -0.66 -18.38 7.11
CA GLY A 19 0.20 -19.13 7.99
C GLY A 19 0.11 -18.60 9.40
N HIS A 20 1.19 -18.78 10.14
CA HIS A 20 1.25 -18.28 11.50
C HIS A 20 2.48 -17.38 11.59
N PHE A 21 2.25 -16.09 11.76
CA PHE A 21 3.32 -15.11 11.74
C PHE A 21 3.41 -14.38 13.08
N LEU A 22 4.63 -14.23 13.56
CA LEU A 22 4.90 -13.45 14.76
C LEU A 22 5.28 -12.03 14.32
N MET A 23 4.46 -11.07 14.71
CA MET A 23 4.69 -9.67 14.35
C MET A 23 5.65 -9.02 15.33
N LYS A 24 6.23 -7.89 14.91
CA LYS A 24 7.15 -7.15 15.76
C LYS A 24 6.49 -6.70 17.06
N SER A 25 5.19 -6.51 17.06
CA SER A 25 4.45 -6.13 18.26
C SER A 25 4.32 -7.27 19.27
N GLY A 26 4.74 -8.47 18.90
CA GLY A 26 4.55 -9.65 19.73
C GLY A 26 3.25 -10.37 19.47
N ARG A 27 2.42 -9.81 18.63
CA ARG A 27 1.14 -10.43 18.29
C ARG A 27 1.32 -11.42 17.15
N HIS A 28 0.39 -12.37 17.09
CA HIS A 28 0.39 -13.37 16.02
C HIS A 28 -0.67 -13.01 15.00
N ALA A 29 -0.37 -13.32 13.74
CA ALA A 29 -1.33 -13.10 12.66
C ALA A 29 -1.36 -14.35 11.78
N ASP A 30 -2.54 -14.62 11.21
CA ASP A 30 -2.69 -15.76 10.31
C ASP A 30 -2.61 -15.37 8.85
N LEU A 31 -2.42 -14.09 8.58
CA LEU A 31 -2.33 -13.56 7.22
C LEU A 31 -1.26 -12.49 7.19
N PHE A 32 -0.42 -12.54 6.19
CA PHE A 32 0.66 -11.57 6.02
C PHE A 32 0.63 -11.01 4.60
N LEU A 33 0.76 -9.69 4.49
CA LEU A 33 0.84 -9.01 3.20
C LEU A 33 2.30 -8.68 2.91
N GLN A 34 2.84 -9.30 1.88
CA GLN A 34 4.21 -9.00 1.45
C GLN A 34 4.15 -7.97 0.32
N CYS A 35 4.38 -6.72 0.69
CA CYS A 35 4.24 -5.62 -0.26
C CYS A 35 5.23 -5.69 -1.42
N ALA A 36 6.39 -6.30 -1.21
CA ALA A 36 7.37 -6.44 -2.29
C ALA A 36 6.78 -7.22 -3.47
N HIS A 37 5.98 -8.24 -3.19
CA HIS A 37 5.34 -9.00 -4.25
C HIS A 37 4.26 -8.19 -4.96
N LEU A 38 3.62 -7.29 -4.22
CA LEU A 38 2.61 -6.42 -4.81
C LEU A 38 3.26 -5.42 -5.76
N ILE A 39 4.38 -4.86 -5.35
CA ILE A 39 5.11 -3.88 -6.16
C ILE A 39 5.62 -4.49 -7.46
N GLU A 40 5.93 -5.78 -7.46
CA GLU A 40 6.35 -6.49 -8.66
C GLU A 40 5.34 -6.35 -9.80
N HIS A 41 4.08 -6.20 -9.46
CA HIS A 41 2.99 -6.14 -10.43
C HIS A 41 2.45 -4.72 -10.49
N ALA A 42 3.08 -3.92 -11.33
CA ALA A 42 2.73 -2.51 -11.44
C ALA A 42 1.27 -2.29 -11.83
N ASP A 43 0.72 -3.16 -12.65
CA ASP A 43 -0.67 -3.05 -13.05
C ASP A 43 -1.61 -3.22 -11.87
N ILE A 44 -1.37 -4.23 -11.04
CA ILE A 44 -2.20 -4.48 -9.87
C ILE A 44 -2.00 -3.37 -8.84
N THR A 45 -0.76 -2.96 -8.62
CA THR A 45 -0.46 -1.87 -7.70
C THR A 45 -1.18 -0.59 -8.14
N GLY A 46 -1.18 -0.31 -9.44
CA GLY A 46 -1.86 0.85 -9.97
C GLY A 46 -3.35 0.83 -9.71
N VAL A 47 -3.98 -0.34 -9.89
CA VAL A 47 -5.42 -0.47 -9.64
C VAL A 47 -5.73 -0.23 -8.16
N LEU A 48 -4.94 -0.82 -7.28
CA LEU A 48 -5.18 -0.66 -5.84
C LEU A 48 -4.96 0.78 -5.39
N CYS A 49 -3.92 1.42 -5.91
CA CYS A 49 -3.62 2.80 -5.54
C CYS A 49 -4.69 3.76 -6.10
N GLN A 50 -5.21 3.47 -7.28
CA GLN A 50 -6.30 4.25 -7.84
C GLN A 50 -7.53 4.15 -6.95
N ALA A 51 -7.85 2.95 -6.48
CA ALA A 51 -8.99 2.74 -5.60
C ALA A 51 -8.80 3.47 -4.28
N LEU A 52 -7.58 3.43 -3.75
CA LEU A 52 -7.27 4.15 -2.51
C LEU A 52 -7.42 5.66 -2.71
N ALA A 53 -6.93 6.17 -3.84
CA ALA A 53 -7.06 7.59 -4.16
C ALA A 53 -8.52 8.01 -4.24
N GLU A 54 -9.37 7.15 -4.81
CA GLU A 54 -10.80 7.47 -4.88
C GLU A 54 -11.42 7.63 -3.50
N ARG A 55 -11.00 6.81 -2.55
CA ARG A 55 -11.49 6.92 -1.18
C ARG A 55 -11.01 8.18 -0.50
N CYS A 56 -9.87 8.71 -0.92
CA CYS A 56 -9.28 9.91 -0.31
C CYS A 56 -9.63 11.19 -1.03
N ARG A 57 -10.34 11.10 -2.15
CA ARG A 57 -10.56 12.27 -3.01
C ARG A 57 -11.23 13.42 -2.30
N ASP A 58 -12.15 13.11 -1.41
CA ASP A 58 -12.94 14.15 -0.72
C ASP A 58 -12.36 14.58 0.62
N CYS A 59 -11.17 14.09 0.98
CA CYS A 59 -10.60 14.40 2.29
C CYS A 59 -9.97 15.79 2.36
N GLY A 60 -9.79 16.43 1.19
CA GLY A 60 -9.23 17.79 1.18
C GLY A 60 -7.74 17.86 1.38
N CYS A 61 -7.02 16.76 1.14
CA CYS A 61 -5.58 16.78 1.33
C CYS A 61 -4.88 17.56 0.23
N ASP A 62 -3.77 18.19 0.58
CA ASP A 62 -2.94 18.94 -0.37
C ASP A 62 -1.65 18.20 -0.70
N LEU A 63 -1.36 17.16 0.04
CA LEU A 63 -0.06 16.53 0.00
C LEU A 63 -0.20 15.08 0.41
N VAL A 64 0.55 14.21 -0.26
CA VAL A 64 0.65 12.81 0.12
C VAL A 64 2.04 12.58 0.69
N ILE A 65 2.10 11.91 1.82
CA ILE A 65 3.39 11.58 2.44
C ILE A 65 3.43 10.08 2.72
N ALA A 66 4.58 9.48 2.49
CA ALA A 66 4.74 8.06 2.72
C ALA A 66 6.13 7.77 3.28
N PRO A 67 6.27 6.69 4.03
CA PRO A 67 7.57 6.35 4.61
C PRO A 67 8.44 5.60 3.61
N ALA A 68 9.73 5.90 3.65
CA ALA A 68 10.70 5.12 2.91
C ALA A 68 10.88 3.79 3.65
N LEU A 69 11.19 2.75 2.99
CA LEU A 69 11.36 2.64 1.56
C LEU A 69 10.11 2.09 0.90
N GLY A 70 9.42 1.18 1.58
CA GLY A 70 8.32 0.43 1.01
C GLY A 70 7.09 1.24 0.65
N GLY A 71 6.91 2.39 1.27
CA GLY A 71 5.73 3.21 1.01
C GLY A 71 5.89 4.17 -0.15
N ILE A 72 7.11 4.35 -0.66
CA ILE A 72 7.34 5.38 -1.68
C ILE A 72 6.53 5.12 -2.94
N ILE A 73 6.57 3.89 -3.43
CA ILE A 73 5.87 3.57 -4.68
C ILE A 73 4.37 3.72 -4.52
N PHE A 74 3.82 3.21 -3.42
CA PHE A 74 2.38 3.33 -3.17
C PHE A 74 1.96 4.78 -3.03
N GLY A 75 2.73 5.56 -2.27
CA GLY A 75 2.42 6.96 -2.06
C GLY A 75 2.47 7.76 -3.35
N TYR A 76 3.49 7.47 -4.16
CA TYR A 76 3.65 8.18 -5.43
C TYR A 76 2.48 7.89 -6.37
N GLU A 77 2.05 6.62 -6.45
CA GLU A 77 0.92 6.26 -7.29
C GLU A 77 -0.39 6.87 -6.81
N VAL A 78 -0.57 6.95 -5.50
CA VAL A 78 -1.76 7.59 -4.94
C VAL A 78 -1.73 9.09 -5.24
N SER A 79 -0.57 9.74 -5.09
CA SER A 79 -0.46 11.17 -5.35
C SER A 79 -0.70 11.47 -6.83
N ARG A 80 -0.25 10.59 -7.72
CA ARG A 80 -0.48 10.76 -9.14
C ARG A 80 -1.98 10.67 -9.46
N ALA A 81 -2.67 9.71 -8.85
CA ALA A 81 -4.10 9.54 -9.07
C ALA A 81 -4.91 10.71 -8.51
N LEU A 82 -4.43 11.31 -7.42
CA LEU A 82 -5.11 12.45 -6.81
C LEU A 82 -4.71 13.78 -7.45
N GLY A 83 -3.60 13.81 -8.17
CA GLY A 83 -3.07 15.05 -8.72
C GLY A 83 -2.46 15.94 -7.65
N LYS A 84 -1.88 15.35 -6.62
CA LYS A 84 -1.31 16.10 -5.51
C LYS A 84 0.19 15.88 -5.43
N ARG A 85 0.86 16.76 -4.67
CA ARG A 85 2.29 16.65 -4.46
C ARG A 85 2.61 15.46 -3.56
N PHE A 86 3.80 14.92 -3.73
CA PHE A 86 4.25 13.79 -2.93
C PHE A 86 5.59 14.08 -2.29
N ILE A 87 5.72 13.73 -1.03
CA ILE A 87 7.02 13.71 -0.36
C ILE A 87 7.13 12.41 0.41
N TYR A 88 8.34 12.03 0.75
CA TYR A 88 8.54 10.85 1.58
C TYR A 88 9.36 11.22 2.79
N CYS A 89 9.23 10.39 3.83
CA CYS A 89 10.00 10.55 5.05
C CYS A 89 10.79 9.27 5.29
N GLU A 90 11.88 9.39 6.02
CA GLU A 90 12.65 8.22 6.39
C GLU A 90 13.14 8.36 7.83
N ARG A 91 13.41 7.21 8.43
CA ARG A 91 13.88 7.21 9.80
C ARG A 91 15.28 7.78 9.86
N LYS A 92 15.50 8.60 10.84
CA LYS A 92 16.77 9.27 10.96
C LYS A 92 17.80 8.40 11.64
N ASP A 93 17.34 7.68 12.65
CA ASP A 93 18.22 6.77 13.37
C ASP A 93 17.87 5.37 12.96
N LYS A 94 18.59 4.70 12.77
CA LYS A 94 18.28 3.49 12.25
C LYS A 94 18.22 2.46 13.01
#